data_09163c48e45a405cca7e7c27cbfc6023
#
_entry.id   09163c48e45a405cca7e7c27cbfc6023
#
_cell.length_a   1.000
_cell.length_b   1.000
_cell.length_c   1.000
_cell.angle_alpha   90.00
_cell.angle_beta   90.00
_cell.angle_gamma   90.00
#
_symmetry.space_group_name_H-M   'P 1'
#
loop_
_entity.id
_entity.type
_entity.pdbx_description
1 polymer ?
#
loop_
_entity_poly.entity_id
_entity_poly.type
_entity_poly.pdbx_seq_one_letter_code
_entity_poly.pdbx_strand_id
1 'polypeptide(L)'
;MPADEQPGRIGDYWLSRRPNSAQWCRTWFDAGTRQTRRASLGTDNFDAARIALAQWVTLNVTLRQQHPRDVPLATVFARYYQHHGQSVRSGAINRRNLRQMLDILPEGITVDELTIPVQKAASATLHRTHAPATVARCFNIMRAAVNWAWKNGELDRPVPFISIRSNARRERVLSIAELARLWSTEMPDHVRVFLALMMGTAARPEAVLELDRAQCDVGRGIIQLNPPGRVQTKKHRPVVVMPNWLRPWIVATPQGRLVTYHGKPVKKIAGAIQTLRDAAGFGPDVTAYTIRHTIATEVRRRRVPRADVSMLLGHKAPGSNTTEVYLHDVDIELMDGVREALDDIANAIGRAATRPMEVIFSRANCVLVSDRIGTNRSEKTVGMVGATGIEPVTPTVSR
;
A
#
# COMPACT_ATOMS: atom_id res chain seq x y z
N MET A 1 -40.41 32.63 -23.56
CA MET A 1 -39.73 31.35 -23.19
C MET A 1 -38.97 31.60 -21.91
N PRO A 2 -39.08 30.74 -20.89
CA PRO A 2 -38.27 30.87 -19.69
C PRO A 2 -36.76 30.77 -20.04
N ALA A 3 -35.94 31.52 -19.32
CA ALA A 3 -34.50 31.67 -19.61
C ALA A 3 -33.67 30.37 -19.56
N ASP A 4 -34.24 29.28 -19.06
CA ASP A 4 -33.59 27.97 -18.88
C ASP A 4 -33.66 27.03 -20.09
N GLU A 5 -34.41 27.36 -21.15
CA GLU A 5 -34.57 26.52 -22.35
C GLU A 5 -33.63 26.89 -23.52
N GLN A 6 -32.66 27.79 -23.34
CA GLN A 6 -31.71 28.08 -24.41
C GLN A 6 -30.70 26.93 -24.55
N PRO A 7 -30.62 26.27 -25.74
CA PRO A 7 -29.65 25.24 -25.97
C PRO A 7 -28.21 25.79 -25.75
N GLY A 8 -27.49 25.26 -24.77
CA GLY A 8 -26.14 25.68 -24.45
C GLY A 8 -26.01 26.60 -23.23
N ARG A 9 -27.04 26.69 -22.36
CA ARG A 9 -26.96 27.38 -21.06
C ARG A 9 -27.06 26.39 -19.90
N ILE A 10 -26.23 26.58 -18.89
CA ILE A 10 -26.25 25.82 -17.62
C ILE A 10 -26.07 26.82 -16.48
N GLY A 11 -27.13 27.12 -15.78
CA GLY A 11 -27.16 28.14 -14.72
C GLY A 11 -26.71 29.51 -15.24
N ASP A 12 -25.70 30.08 -14.55
CA ASP A 12 -25.14 31.40 -14.92
C ASP A 12 -24.16 31.37 -16.10
N TYR A 13 -23.92 30.18 -16.68
CA TYR A 13 -22.97 29.98 -17.78
C TYR A 13 -23.67 29.63 -19.07
N TRP A 14 -23.19 30.20 -20.20
CA TRP A 14 -23.74 29.88 -21.53
C TRP A 14 -22.62 29.76 -22.56
N LEU A 15 -22.91 29.06 -23.65
CA LEU A 15 -22.01 28.95 -24.81
C LEU A 15 -22.12 30.19 -25.68
N SER A 16 -20.99 30.78 -26.04
CA SER A 16 -20.89 31.82 -27.06
C SER A 16 -19.62 31.66 -27.90
N ARG A 17 -19.56 32.32 -29.04
CA ARG A 17 -18.36 32.42 -29.88
C ARG A 17 -17.82 33.84 -29.83
N ARG A 18 -16.52 34.00 -30.00
CA ARG A 18 -15.91 35.31 -30.29
C ARG A 18 -16.10 35.64 -31.75
N PRO A 19 -16.21 36.91 -32.15
CA PRO A 19 -16.44 37.30 -33.54
C PRO A 19 -15.46 36.69 -34.55
N ASN A 20 -14.19 36.46 -34.14
CA ASN A 20 -13.12 35.99 -35.00
C ASN A 20 -12.59 34.60 -34.59
N SER A 21 -13.41 33.76 -33.96
CA SER A 21 -12.99 32.43 -33.54
C SER A 21 -14.09 31.38 -33.79
N ALA A 22 -13.70 30.28 -34.40
CA ALA A 22 -14.60 29.15 -34.57
C ALA A 22 -14.88 28.42 -33.24
N GLN A 23 -14.02 28.58 -32.23
CA GLN A 23 -14.11 27.84 -30.98
C GLN A 23 -15.23 28.36 -30.07
N TRP A 24 -15.94 27.43 -29.46
CA TRP A 24 -16.92 27.72 -28.42
C TRP A 24 -16.25 28.14 -27.13
N CYS A 25 -16.85 29.11 -26.45
CA CYS A 25 -16.42 29.62 -25.16
C CYS A 25 -17.54 29.42 -24.13
N ARG A 26 -17.17 29.06 -22.92
CA ARG A 26 -18.02 29.28 -21.74
C ARG A 26 -18.03 30.77 -21.46
N THR A 27 -19.20 31.33 -21.29
CA THR A 27 -19.42 32.74 -21.07
C THR A 27 -20.21 32.94 -19.78
N TRP A 28 -19.90 33.97 -19.01
CA TRP A 28 -20.57 34.31 -17.76
C TRP A 28 -20.53 35.80 -17.50
N PHE A 29 -21.44 36.30 -16.71
CA PHE A 29 -21.40 37.66 -16.21
C PHE A 29 -20.63 37.70 -14.88
N ASP A 30 -19.57 38.44 -14.81
CA ASP A 30 -18.76 38.66 -13.60
C ASP A 30 -19.35 39.89 -12.86
N ALA A 31 -20.08 39.66 -11.79
CA ALA A 31 -20.72 40.70 -11.00
C ALA A 31 -19.73 41.63 -10.29
N GLY A 32 -18.50 41.15 -9.99
CA GLY A 32 -17.46 41.96 -9.35
C GLY A 32 -16.88 43.04 -10.29
N THR A 33 -16.70 42.67 -11.56
CA THR A 33 -16.17 43.57 -12.59
C THR A 33 -17.25 44.18 -13.48
N ARG A 34 -18.50 43.73 -13.33
CA ARG A 34 -19.67 44.07 -14.16
C ARG A 34 -19.44 43.84 -15.67
N GLN A 35 -18.67 42.81 -15.99
CA GLN A 35 -18.28 42.50 -17.39
C GLN A 35 -18.65 41.07 -17.73
N THR A 36 -18.99 40.84 -19.01
CA THR A 36 -19.14 39.50 -19.56
C THR A 36 -17.74 38.92 -19.88
N ARG A 37 -17.40 37.83 -19.20
CA ARG A 37 -16.14 37.13 -19.40
C ARG A 37 -16.34 35.87 -20.25
N ARG A 38 -15.29 35.48 -20.98
CA ARG A 38 -15.27 34.30 -21.87
C ARG A 38 -14.00 33.51 -21.71
N ALA A 39 -14.12 32.16 -21.64
CA ALA A 39 -12.98 31.25 -21.68
C ALA A 39 -13.24 30.15 -22.73
N SER A 40 -12.25 29.87 -23.56
CA SER A 40 -12.36 28.85 -24.62
C SER A 40 -12.57 27.46 -23.99
N LEU A 41 -13.36 26.63 -24.68
CA LEU A 41 -13.57 25.21 -24.37
C LEU A 41 -12.75 24.29 -25.28
N GLY A 42 -11.96 24.86 -26.20
CA GLY A 42 -11.04 24.10 -27.05
C GLY A 42 -11.71 23.30 -28.16
N THR A 43 -12.97 23.58 -28.50
CA THR A 43 -13.72 22.86 -29.53
C THR A 43 -14.58 23.82 -30.36
N ASP A 44 -14.77 23.53 -31.63
CA ASP A 44 -15.66 24.20 -32.57
C ASP A 44 -17.00 23.46 -32.74
N ASN A 45 -17.09 22.21 -32.22
CA ASN A 45 -18.30 21.41 -32.25
C ASN A 45 -19.21 21.81 -31.08
N PHE A 46 -20.50 22.05 -31.37
CA PHE A 46 -21.48 22.51 -30.38
C PHE A 46 -21.79 21.44 -29.31
N ASP A 47 -21.94 20.19 -29.70
CA ASP A 47 -22.28 19.12 -28.75
C ASP A 47 -21.09 18.82 -27.81
N ALA A 48 -19.87 18.81 -28.37
CA ALA A 48 -18.66 18.70 -27.56
C ALA A 48 -18.51 19.90 -26.62
N ALA A 49 -18.83 21.12 -27.05
CA ALA A 49 -18.81 22.30 -26.20
C ALA A 49 -19.84 22.24 -25.07
N ARG A 50 -21.04 21.73 -25.37
CA ARG A 50 -22.09 21.52 -24.37
C ARG A 50 -21.66 20.54 -23.30
N ILE A 51 -21.05 19.40 -23.71
CA ILE A 51 -20.50 18.42 -22.76
C ILE A 51 -19.37 19.04 -21.94
N ALA A 52 -18.45 19.75 -22.57
CA ALA A 52 -17.34 20.41 -21.88
C ALA A 52 -17.80 21.50 -20.88
N LEU A 53 -18.84 22.26 -21.27
CA LEU A 53 -19.46 23.24 -20.35
C LEU A 53 -20.12 22.55 -19.15
N ALA A 54 -20.87 21.47 -19.39
CA ALA A 54 -21.50 20.70 -18.31
C ALA A 54 -20.47 20.12 -17.35
N GLN A 55 -19.42 19.52 -17.88
CA GLN A 55 -18.32 19.02 -17.07
C GLN A 55 -17.63 20.13 -16.27
N TRP A 56 -17.36 21.27 -16.91
CA TRP A 56 -16.72 22.38 -16.24
C TRP A 56 -17.61 22.95 -15.11
N VAL A 57 -18.89 23.16 -15.35
CA VAL A 57 -19.85 23.66 -14.33
C VAL A 57 -19.93 22.66 -13.17
N THR A 58 -20.08 21.37 -13.47
CA THR A 58 -20.10 20.31 -12.43
C THR A 58 -18.88 20.36 -11.52
N LEU A 59 -17.72 20.67 -12.08
CA LEU A 59 -16.45 20.60 -11.36
C LEU A 59 -16.09 21.91 -10.64
N ASN A 60 -16.51 23.08 -11.16
CA ASN A 60 -15.99 24.37 -10.71
C ASN A 60 -17.04 25.26 -10.04
N VAL A 61 -18.32 25.05 -10.27
CA VAL A 61 -19.38 25.83 -9.62
C VAL A 61 -19.67 25.20 -8.26
N THR A 62 -19.50 25.98 -7.19
CA THR A 62 -19.88 25.55 -5.83
C THR A 62 -21.38 25.34 -5.77
N LEU A 63 -21.82 24.12 -5.49
CA LEU A 63 -23.21 23.83 -5.17
C LEU A 63 -23.53 24.55 -3.86
N ARG A 64 -24.39 25.57 -3.92
CA ARG A 64 -24.86 26.25 -2.70
C ARG A 64 -25.91 25.37 -2.05
N GLN A 65 -25.72 24.92 -0.82
CA GLN A 65 -26.67 24.19 0.05
C GLN A 65 -27.95 23.72 -0.67
N GLN A 66 -27.79 22.91 -1.72
CA GLN A 66 -28.90 22.45 -2.53
C GLN A 66 -29.62 21.30 -1.81
N HIS A 67 -30.93 21.22 -2.04
CA HIS A 67 -31.68 20.09 -1.53
C HIS A 67 -31.22 18.81 -2.25
N PRO A 68 -31.04 17.66 -1.56
CA PRO A 68 -30.58 16.42 -2.18
C PRO A 68 -31.36 15.96 -3.41
N ARG A 69 -32.65 16.33 -3.51
CA ARG A 69 -33.50 16.04 -4.70
C ARG A 69 -33.03 16.71 -5.99
N ASP A 70 -32.31 17.82 -5.86
CA ASP A 70 -31.91 18.64 -7.00
C ASP A 70 -30.45 18.33 -7.44
N VAL A 71 -29.77 17.47 -6.71
CA VAL A 71 -28.34 17.18 -6.95
C VAL A 71 -28.17 15.75 -7.47
N PRO A 72 -27.74 15.57 -8.74
CA PRO A 72 -27.39 14.26 -9.25
C PRO A 72 -26.25 13.62 -8.47
N LEU A 73 -26.37 12.33 -8.12
CA LEU A 73 -25.36 11.61 -7.36
C LEU A 73 -24.01 11.56 -8.12
N ALA A 74 -24.03 11.48 -9.44
CA ALA A 74 -22.85 11.53 -10.29
C ALA A 74 -22.06 12.84 -10.10
N THR A 75 -22.74 13.97 -9.95
CA THR A 75 -22.13 15.28 -9.66
C THR A 75 -21.39 15.25 -8.33
N VAL A 76 -22.02 14.73 -7.27
CA VAL A 76 -21.38 14.58 -5.96
C VAL A 76 -20.14 13.71 -6.04
N PHE A 77 -20.19 12.58 -6.77
CA PHE A 77 -19.04 11.69 -6.93
C PHE A 77 -17.88 12.34 -7.70
N ALA A 78 -18.19 13.08 -8.77
CA ALA A 78 -17.19 13.79 -9.56
C ALA A 78 -16.48 14.86 -8.72
N ARG A 79 -17.24 15.69 -7.99
CA ARG A 79 -16.71 16.74 -7.11
C ARG A 79 -15.89 16.17 -5.95
N TYR A 80 -16.43 15.16 -5.26
CA TYR A 80 -15.68 14.46 -4.21
C TYR A 80 -14.34 13.92 -4.72
N TYR A 81 -14.34 13.27 -5.89
CA TYR A 81 -13.12 12.74 -6.45
C TYR A 81 -12.11 13.83 -6.80
N GLN A 82 -12.56 14.93 -7.40
CA GLN A 82 -11.71 16.04 -7.79
C GLN A 82 -11.12 16.77 -6.57
N HIS A 83 -11.92 17.09 -5.57
CA HIS A 83 -11.50 17.95 -4.45
C HIS A 83 -10.86 17.16 -3.29
N HIS A 84 -11.13 15.86 -3.19
CA HIS A 84 -10.63 15.01 -2.12
C HIS A 84 -10.04 13.68 -2.63
N GLY A 85 -10.74 12.97 -3.51
CA GLY A 85 -10.39 11.62 -3.92
C GLY A 85 -9.03 11.50 -4.59
N GLN A 86 -8.59 12.50 -5.34
CA GLN A 86 -7.29 12.50 -6.04
C GLN A 86 -6.11 12.57 -5.06
N SER A 87 -6.24 13.25 -3.94
CA SER A 87 -5.17 13.44 -2.97
C SER A 87 -4.89 12.22 -2.11
N VAL A 88 -5.82 11.25 -2.06
CA VAL A 88 -5.68 10.06 -1.23
C VAL A 88 -5.03 8.90 -1.99
N ARG A 89 -4.17 8.12 -1.31
CA ARG A 89 -3.47 6.96 -1.90
C ARG A 89 -4.40 5.94 -2.58
N SER A 90 -5.65 5.84 -2.11
CA SER A 90 -6.67 4.94 -2.67
C SER A 90 -7.51 5.56 -3.79
N GLY A 91 -7.15 6.74 -4.30
CA GLY A 91 -7.95 7.53 -5.23
C GLY A 91 -8.42 6.75 -6.46
N ALA A 92 -7.51 6.05 -7.14
CA ALA A 92 -7.86 5.24 -8.32
C ALA A 92 -8.89 4.12 -8.00
N ILE A 93 -8.73 3.46 -6.84
CA ILE A 93 -9.67 2.42 -6.39
C ILE A 93 -11.01 3.06 -6.00
N ASN A 94 -10.99 4.19 -5.33
CA ASN A 94 -12.19 4.93 -4.95
C ASN A 94 -12.99 5.36 -6.20
N ARG A 95 -12.31 5.91 -7.22
CA ARG A 95 -12.92 6.27 -8.49
C ARG A 95 -13.60 5.08 -9.16
N ARG A 96 -12.93 3.93 -9.21
CA ARG A 96 -13.51 2.70 -9.77
C ARG A 96 -14.76 2.27 -9.02
N ASN A 97 -14.70 2.28 -7.67
CA ASN A 97 -15.83 1.87 -6.85
C ASN A 97 -17.02 2.84 -6.99
N LEU A 98 -16.77 4.16 -7.09
CA LEU A 98 -17.83 5.14 -7.34
C LEU A 98 -18.47 4.95 -8.71
N ARG A 99 -17.67 4.70 -9.77
CA ARG A 99 -18.20 4.38 -11.11
C ARG A 99 -19.07 3.12 -11.07
N GLN A 100 -18.58 2.05 -10.43
CA GLN A 100 -19.35 0.82 -10.26
C GLN A 100 -20.68 1.03 -9.55
N MET A 101 -20.77 1.97 -8.60
CA MET A 101 -22.05 2.34 -7.97
C MET A 101 -22.99 3.02 -8.96
N LEU A 102 -22.49 3.91 -9.84
CA LEU A 102 -23.32 4.55 -10.88
C LEU A 102 -23.80 3.54 -11.91
N ASP A 103 -23.00 2.54 -12.26
CA ASP A 103 -23.37 1.52 -13.26
C ASP A 103 -24.54 0.62 -12.82
N ILE A 104 -24.81 0.53 -11.50
CA ILE A 104 -25.86 -0.33 -10.94
C ILE A 104 -27.05 0.45 -10.35
N LEU A 105 -26.91 1.73 -10.13
CA LEU A 105 -27.98 2.61 -9.67
C LEU A 105 -28.78 3.12 -10.89
N PRO A 106 -30.04 3.56 -10.72
CA PRO A 106 -30.80 4.17 -11.82
C PRO A 106 -30.05 5.33 -12.46
N GLU A 107 -30.16 5.44 -13.78
CA GLU A 107 -29.53 6.53 -14.52
C GLU A 107 -30.12 7.90 -14.08
N GLY A 108 -29.21 8.86 -13.89
CA GLY A 108 -29.62 10.21 -13.45
C GLY A 108 -30.06 10.33 -12.00
N ILE A 109 -29.97 9.25 -11.20
CA ILE A 109 -30.41 9.26 -9.79
C ILE A 109 -29.87 10.45 -9.03
N THR A 110 -30.75 11.13 -8.29
CA THR A 110 -30.40 12.21 -7.37
C THR A 110 -30.00 11.67 -6.00
N VAL A 111 -29.42 12.54 -5.17
CA VAL A 111 -28.97 12.14 -3.82
C VAL A 111 -30.16 11.77 -2.92
N ASP A 112 -31.32 12.41 -3.08
CA ASP A 112 -32.54 12.12 -2.29
C ASP A 112 -33.18 10.78 -2.69
N GLU A 113 -33.09 10.40 -3.95
CA GLU A 113 -33.57 9.10 -4.45
C GLU A 113 -32.72 7.92 -3.99
N LEU A 114 -31.56 8.17 -3.39
CA LEU A 114 -30.71 7.15 -2.77
C LEU A 114 -31.32 6.61 -1.46
N THR A 115 -32.59 6.25 -1.51
CA THR A 115 -33.36 5.73 -0.38
C THR A 115 -32.83 4.38 0.12
N ILE A 116 -33.22 3.98 1.33
CA ILE A 116 -32.83 2.68 1.91
C ILE A 116 -33.23 1.48 1.01
N PRO A 117 -34.44 1.44 0.41
CA PRO A 117 -34.81 0.39 -0.56
C PRO A 117 -33.88 0.34 -1.78
N VAL A 118 -33.56 1.48 -2.38
CA VAL A 118 -32.65 1.59 -3.53
C VAL A 118 -31.25 1.09 -3.16
N GLN A 119 -30.75 1.48 -1.99
CA GLN A 119 -29.46 1.00 -1.49
C GLN A 119 -29.46 -0.52 -1.25
N LYS A 120 -30.54 -1.11 -0.70
CA LYS A 120 -30.67 -2.56 -0.52
C LYS A 120 -30.68 -3.30 -1.85
N ALA A 121 -31.39 -2.80 -2.86
CA ALA A 121 -31.40 -3.38 -4.21
C ALA A 121 -30.02 -3.34 -4.85
N ALA A 122 -29.33 -2.20 -4.79
CA ALA A 122 -27.96 -2.07 -5.28
C ALA A 122 -26.98 -3.02 -4.54
N SER A 123 -27.12 -3.17 -3.22
CA SER A 123 -26.36 -4.12 -2.43
C SER A 123 -26.59 -5.56 -2.87
N ALA A 124 -27.83 -5.96 -3.09
CA ALA A 124 -28.17 -7.29 -3.58
C ALA A 124 -27.57 -7.59 -4.96
N THR A 125 -27.62 -6.61 -5.86
CA THR A 125 -26.99 -6.71 -7.19
C THR A 125 -25.47 -6.91 -7.10
N LEU A 126 -24.79 -6.12 -6.27
CA LEU A 126 -23.34 -6.27 -6.07
C LEU A 126 -22.95 -7.61 -5.43
N HIS A 127 -23.74 -8.13 -4.49
CA HIS A 127 -23.44 -9.39 -3.82
C HIS A 127 -23.48 -10.60 -4.76
N ARG A 128 -24.12 -10.50 -5.95
CA ARG A 128 -24.13 -11.57 -6.96
C ARG A 128 -22.75 -11.79 -7.58
N THR A 129 -21.91 -10.77 -7.64
CA THR A 129 -20.61 -10.80 -8.35
C THR A 129 -19.42 -10.43 -7.49
N HIS A 130 -19.64 -9.91 -6.28
CA HIS A 130 -18.57 -9.39 -5.43
C HIS A 130 -18.63 -9.94 -4.01
N ALA A 131 -17.44 -10.13 -3.43
CA ALA A 131 -17.32 -10.49 -2.03
C ALA A 131 -17.89 -9.38 -1.10
N PRO A 132 -18.49 -9.72 0.06
CA PRO A 132 -19.08 -8.77 1.00
C PRO A 132 -18.17 -7.60 1.39
N ALA A 133 -16.86 -7.84 1.52
CA ALA A 133 -15.89 -6.78 1.81
C ALA A 133 -15.74 -5.75 0.67
N THR A 134 -15.92 -6.18 -0.58
CA THR A 134 -15.91 -5.28 -1.75
C THR A 134 -17.19 -4.46 -1.78
N VAL A 135 -18.34 -5.08 -1.55
CA VAL A 135 -19.64 -4.39 -1.45
C VAL A 135 -19.60 -3.34 -0.36
N ALA A 136 -19.15 -3.72 0.85
CA ALA A 136 -19.00 -2.77 1.96
C ALA A 136 -18.08 -1.58 1.59
N ARG A 137 -17.02 -1.81 0.83
CA ARG A 137 -16.12 -0.74 0.38
C ARG A 137 -16.81 0.21 -0.60
N CYS A 138 -17.59 -0.29 -1.57
CA CYS A 138 -18.36 0.53 -2.49
C CYS A 138 -19.34 1.44 -1.73
N PHE A 139 -20.10 0.91 -0.77
CA PHE A 139 -21.01 1.67 0.05
C PHE A 139 -20.30 2.68 0.97
N ASN A 140 -19.17 2.32 1.54
CA ASN A 140 -18.40 3.22 2.40
C ASN A 140 -17.83 4.41 1.62
N ILE A 141 -17.39 4.24 0.38
CA ILE A 141 -16.89 5.35 -0.42
C ILE A 141 -18.04 6.22 -0.95
N MET A 142 -19.19 5.64 -1.32
CA MET A 142 -20.39 6.38 -1.68
C MET A 142 -20.85 7.25 -0.51
N ARG A 143 -20.98 6.67 0.71
CA ARG A 143 -21.29 7.41 1.94
C ARG A 143 -20.27 8.52 2.20
N ALA A 144 -18.99 8.26 2.01
CA ALA A 144 -17.95 9.26 2.22
C ALA A 144 -18.10 10.43 1.26
N ALA A 145 -18.46 10.19 -0.01
CA ALA A 145 -18.67 11.22 -1.01
C ALA A 145 -19.88 12.10 -0.68
N VAL A 146 -21.01 11.50 -0.34
CA VAL A 146 -22.23 12.25 0.01
C VAL A 146 -22.06 13.03 1.32
N ASN A 147 -21.45 12.42 2.34
CA ASN A 147 -21.16 13.11 3.59
C ASN A 147 -20.13 14.24 3.42
N TRP A 148 -19.19 14.09 2.48
CA TRP A 148 -18.24 15.14 2.14
C TRP A 148 -19.00 16.35 1.54
N ALA A 149 -19.90 16.13 0.60
CA ALA A 149 -20.72 17.19 0.00
C ALA A 149 -21.55 17.92 1.04
N TRP A 150 -22.21 17.18 1.94
CA TRP A 150 -22.97 17.78 3.04
C TRP A 150 -22.06 18.62 3.97
N LYS A 151 -20.94 18.08 4.42
CA LYS A 151 -20.02 18.78 5.33
C LYS A 151 -19.35 20.00 4.72
N ASN A 152 -19.25 20.07 3.39
CA ASN A 152 -18.74 21.22 2.67
C ASN A 152 -19.85 22.20 2.25
N GLY A 153 -21.08 22.02 2.73
CA GLY A 153 -22.22 22.92 2.48
C GLY A 153 -22.78 22.83 1.06
N GLU A 154 -22.48 21.76 0.33
CA GLU A 154 -23.03 21.50 -1.01
C GLU A 154 -24.44 20.89 -0.93
N LEU A 155 -24.75 20.19 0.14
CA LEU A 155 -26.06 19.65 0.46
C LEU A 155 -26.58 20.30 1.76
N ASP A 156 -27.87 20.57 1.83
CA ASP A 156 -28.54 21.19 3.00
C ASP A 156 -28.76 20.21 4.16
N ARG A 157 -28.76 18.90 3.88
CA ARG A 157 -28.98 17.83 4.87
C ARG A 157 -28.24 16.56 4.59
N PRO A 158 -27.94 15.70 5.62
CA PRO A 158 -27.38 14.40 5.44
C PRO A 158 -28.38 13.41 4.83
N VAL A 159 -27.85 12.36 4.21
CA VAL A 159 -28.65 11.25 3.66
C VAL A 159 -28.35 9.97 4.44
N PRO A 160 -29.37 9.19 4.81
CA PRO A 160 -29.18 7.95 5.54
C PRO A 160 -28.55 6.86 4.66
N PHE A 161 -27.65 6.06 5.24
CA PHE A 161 -26.98 4.96 4.57
C PHE A 161 -27.14 3.65 5.34
N ILE A 162 -27.38 2.55 4.60
CA ILE A 162 -27.33 1.20 5.18
C ILE A 162 -25.89 0.87 5.60
N SER A 163 -25.75 0.06 6.64
CA SER A 163 -24.47 -0.51 7.03
C SER A 163 -24.31 -1.88 6.39
N ILE A 164 -23.29 -2.03 5.55
CA ILE A 164 -22.93 -3.33 4.97
C ILE A 164 -21.88 -3.98 5.87
N ARG A 165 -22.22 -5.11 6.45
CA ARG A 165 -21.27 -5.90 7.23
C ARG A 165 -20.25 -6.52 6.25
N SER A 166 -18.98 -6.22 6.43
CA SER A 166 -17.91 -6.99 5.81
C SER A 166 -17.68 -8.27 6.60
N ASN A 167 -17.23 -9.32 5.93
CA ASN A 167 -17.00 -10.62 6.55
C ASN A 167 -16.17 -10.52 7.83
N ALA A 168 -16.32 -11.58 8.66
CA ALA A 168 -15.58 -11.81 9.87
C ALA A 168 -14.07 -11.55 9.71
N ARG A 169 -13.43 -11.16 10.80
CA ARG A 169 -11.96 -11.04 10.87
C ARG A 169 -11.31 -12.30 10.30
N ARG A 170 -10.25 -12.14 9.56
CA ARG A 170 -9.41 -13.28 9.16
C ARG A 170 -8.74 -13.79 10.43
N GLU A 171 -9.23 -14.93 10.94
CA GLU A 171 -8.74 -15.53 12.20
C GLU A 171 -7.70 -16.63 11.95
N ARG A 172 -7.32 -16.86 10.69
CA ARG A 172 -6.35 -17.89 10.33
C ARG A 172 -4.99 -17.60 10.96
N VAL A 173 -4.56 -18.51 11.84
CA VAL A 173 -3.22 -18.57 12.43
C VAL A 173 -2.63 -19.91 12.02
N LEU A 174 -1.42 -19.90 11.48
CA LEU A 174 -0.68 -21.10 11.12
C LEU A 174 -0.05 -21.71 12.38
N SER A 175 0.00 -23.03 12.45
CA SER A 175 0.83 -23.73 13.44
C SER A 175 2.31 -23.64 13.05
N ILE A 176 3.21 -23.97 13.99
CA ILE A 176 4.64 -24.09 13.70
C ILE A 176 4.91 -25.13 12.60
N ALA A 177 4.21 -26.25 12.61
CA ALA A 177 4.33 -27.28 11.58
C ALA A 177 3.89 -26.78 10.19
N GLU A 178 2.85 -25.95 10.12
CA GLU A 178 2.41 -25.33 8.88
C GLU A 178 3.39 -24.26 8.39
N LEU A 179 3.97 -23.46 9.29
CA LEU A 179 5.06 -22.52 8.92
C LEU A 179 6.29 -23.28 8.40
N ALA A 180 6.65 -24.37 9.05
CA ALA A 180 7.77 -25.24 8.63
C ALA A 180 7.50 -25.88 7.27
N ARG A 181 6.27 -26.34 6.99
CA ARG A 181 5.87 -26.86 5.68
C ARG A 181 5.98 -25.77 4.60
N LEU A 182 5.49 -24.56 4.90
CA LEU A 182 5.60 -23.43 3.99
C LEU A 182 7.08 -23.08 3.69
N TRP A 183 7.92 -23.09 4.73
CA TRP A 183 9.36 -22.84 4.62
C TRP A 183 10.10 -23.91 3.82
N SER A 184 9.71 -25.17 4.00
CA SER A 184 10.31 -26.34 3.35
C SER A 184 9.93 -26.48 1.88
N THR A 185 8.82 -25.84 1.47
CA THR A 185 8.37 -25.85 0.07
C THR A 185 9.39 -25.14 -0.82
N GLU A 186 9.61 -25.68 -2.01
CA GLU A 186 10.51 -25.06 -2.98
C GLU A 186 10.00 -23.70 -3.44
N MET A 187 10.89 -22.72 -3.43
CA MET A 187 10.57 -21.35 -3.80
C MET A 187 11.80 -20.60 -4.28
N PRO A 188 11.64 -19.57 -5.14
CA PRO A 188 12.74 -18.69 -5.55
C PRO A 188 13.32 -17.91 -4.36
N ASP A 189 14.62 -17.56 -4.44
CA ASP A 189 15.36 -16.89 -3.36
C ASP A 189 14.69 -15.59 -2.88
N HIS A 190 14.15 -14.78 -3.77
CA HIS A 190 13.46 -13.55 -3.38
C HIS A 190 12.21 -13.79 -2.53
N VAL A 191 11.51 -14.91 -2.73
CA VAL A 191 10.36 -15.31 -1.90
C VAL A 191 10.84 -15.78 -0.55
N ARG A 192 11.95 -16.51 -0.50
CA ARG A 192 12.58 -16.98 0.74
C ARG A 192 13.07 -15.82 1.60
N VAL A 193 13.78 -14.86 1.01
CA VAL A 193 14.20 -13.62 1.70
C VAL A 193 12.98 -12.86 2.22
N PHE A 194 11.93 -12.73 1.40
CA PHE A 194 10.70 -12.08 1.82
C PHE A 194 10.07 -12.80 3.02
N LEU A 195 10.00 -14.14 3.01
CA LEU A 195 9.46 -14.92 4.13
C LEU A 195 10.31 -14.77 5.39
N ALA A 196 11.64 -14.82 5.26
CA ALA A 196 12.54 -14.61 6.39
C ALA A 196 12.29 -13.25 7.04
N LEU A 197 12.22 -12.18 6.24
CA LEU A 197 11.92 -10.85 6.73
C LEU A 197 10.52 -10.75 7.36
N MET A 198 9.50 -11.38 6.76
CA MET A 198 8.14 -11.42 7.34
C MET A 198 8.11 -12.13 8.69
N MET A 199 8.79 -13.26 8.81
CA MET A 199 8.86 -14.04 10.05
C MET A 199 9.69 -13.35 11.13
N GLY A 200 10.80 -12.70 10.75
CA GLY A 200 11.69 -12.02 11.68
C GLY A 200 11.25 -10.63 12.12
N THR A 201 10.29 -10.01 11.43
CA THR A 201 9.85 -8.64 11.76
C THR A 201 8.36 -8.51 12.03
N ALA A 202 7.56 -9.50 11.67
CA ALA A 202 6.10 -9.41 11.61
C ALA A 202 5.60 -8.14 10.88
N ALA A 203 6.39 -7.56 9.96
CA ALA A 203 6.09 -6.32 9.27
C ALA A 203 4.93 -6.48 8.26
N ARG A 204 4.36 -5.36 7.80
CA ARG A 204 3.42 -5.39 6.68
C ARG A 204 4.15 -5.77 5.38
N PRO A 205 3.54 -6.57 4.49
CA PRO A 205 4.18 -7.03 3.25
C PRO A 205 4.82 -5.91 2.43
N GLU A 206 4.12 -4.77 2.30
CA GLU A 206 4.63 -3.62 1.56
C GLU A 206 5.86 -2.99 2.24
N ALA A 207 5.94 -3.03 3.57
CA ALA A 207 7.10 -2.52 4.31
C ALA A 207 8.32 -3.41 4.09
N VAL A 208 8.13 -4.74 4.04
CA VAL A 208 9.20 -5.69 3.72
C VAL A 208 9.72 -5.50 2.29
N LEU A 209 8.83 -5.33 1.31
CA LEU A 209 9.22 -5.09 -0.09
C LEU A 209 9.96 -3.76 -0.30
N GLU A 210 9.65 -2.77 0.53
CA GLU A 210 10.30 -1.46 0.49
C GLU A 210 11.52 -1.36 1.42
N LEU A 211 11.88 -2.41 2.15
CA LEU A 211 13.00 -2.42 3.08
C LEU A 211 14.33 -2.44 2.33
N ASP A 212 15.20 -1.51 2.71
CA ASP A 212 16.56 -1.37 2.19
C ASP A 212 17.59 -1.83 3.23
N ARG A 213 18.72 -2.34 2.77
CA ARG A 213 19.83 -2.78 3.64
C ARG A 213 20.31 -1.66 4.56
N ALA A 214 20.31 -0.42 4.06
CA ALA A 214 20.72 0.75 4.85
C ALA A 214 19.77 1.09 6.02
N GLN A 215 18.56 0.53 6.03
CA GLN A 215 17.60 0.68 7.14
C GLN A 215 17.80 -0.35 8.26
N CYS A 216 18.78 -1.25 8.11
CA CYS A 216 19.06 -2.34 9.03
C CYS A 216 20.39 -2.07 9.76
N ASP A 217 20.31 -1.61 10.98
CA ASP A 217 21.46 -1.45 11.86
C ASP A 217 21.79 -2.79 12.55
N VAL A 218 22.76 -3.50 11.98
CA VAL A 218 23.18 -4.81 12.50
C VAL A 218 23.91 -4.66 13.84
N GLY A 219 24.62 -3.55 14.07
CA GLY A 219 25.33 -3.28 15.33
C GLY A 219 24.35 -3.13 16.49
N ARG A 220 23.37 -2.25 16.36
CA ARG A 220 22.30 -2.02 17.34
C ARG A 220 21.25 -3.15 17.35
N GLY A 221 21.18 -3.98 16.35
CA GLY A 221 20.18 -5.03 16.24
C GLY A 221 18.76 -4.51 16.02
N ILE A 222 18.60 -3.48 15.19
CA ILE A 222 17.30 -2.85 14.87
C ILE A 222 17.07 -2.71 13.36
N ILE A 223 15.80 -2.63 12.98
CA ILE A 223 15.35 -2.44 11.60
C ILE A 223 14.34 -1.29 11.55
N GLN A 224 14.63 -0.25 10.77
CA GLN A 224 13.71 0.85 10.51
C GLN A 224 12.78 0.50 9.34
N LEU A 225 11.54 0.15 9.63
CA LEU A 225 10.58 -0.24 8.58
C LEU A 225 10.06 0.95 7.74
N ASN A 226 10.25 2.19 8.21
CA ASN A 226 9.88 3.39 7.45
C ASN A 226 11.09 3.90 6.65
N PRO A 227 11.05 3.86 5.30
CA PRO A 227 12.17 4.37 4.50
C PRO A 227 12.42 5.86 4.76
N PRO A 228 13.66 6.33 4.65
CA PRO A 228 13.97 7.76 4.70
C PRO A 228 13.11 8.56 3.71
N GLY A 229 12.67 9.74 4.14
CA GLY A 229 11.82 10.63 3.32
C GLY A 229 10.35 10.23 3.18
N ARG A 230 9.94 9.03 3.62
CA ARG A 230 8.53 8.64 3.62
C ARG A 230 7.80 9.22 4.83
N VAL A 231 6.80 10.07 4.58
CA VAL A 231 5.91 10.58 5.64
C VAL A 231 5.14 9.42 6.28
N GLN A 232 5.16 9.35 7.62
CA GLN A 232 4.36 8.36 8.36
C GLN A 232 2.86 8.61 8.15
N THR A 233 2.12 7.56 7.91
CA THR A 233 0.66 7.60 7.70
C THR A 233 -0.04 6.86 8.86
N LYS A 234 -1.38 6.78 8.81
CA LYS A 234 -2.16 5.94 9.74
C LYS A 234 -1.69 4.46 9.75
N LYS A 235 -1.06 4.00 8.65
CA LYS A 235 -0.35 2.70 8.60
C LYS A 235 1.09 2.91 9.05
N HIS A 236 1.28 3.12 10.34
CA HIS A 236 2.58 3.35 10.95
C HIS A 236 3.55 2.20 10.64
N ARG A 237 4.79 2.53 10.31
CA ARG A 237 5.91 1.60 10.12
C ARG A 237 6.92 1.84 11.23
N PRO A 238 6.96 0.96 12.24
CA PRO A 238 7.83 1.15 13.41
C PRO A 238 9.29 0.85 13.10
N VAL A 239 10.16 1.21 14.03
CA VAL A 239 11.44 0.55 14.24
C VAL A 239 11.14 -0.75 14.99
N VAL A 240 11.81 -1.84 14.64
CA VAL A 240 11.62 -3.16 15.27
C VAL A 240 12.97 -3.78 15.62
N VAL A 241 13.00 -4.65 16.62
CA VAL A 241 14.18 -5.44 16.95
C VAL A 241 14.51 -6.42 15.82
N MET A 242 15.79 -6.64 15.61
CA MET A 242 16.32 -7.65 14.68
C MET A 242 16.64 -8.91 15.47
N PRO A 243 15.91 -10.03 15.24
CA PRO A 243 16.26 -11.30 15.86
C PRO A 243 17.61 -11.81 15.35
N ASN A 244 18.30 -12.61 16.16
CA ASN A 244 19.67 -13.06 15.87
C ASN A 244 19.71 -13.93 14.62
N TRP A 245 18.72 -14.81 14.44
CA TRP A 245 18.64 -15.69 13.26
C TRP A 245 18.48 -14.94 11.94
N LEU A 246 17.93 -13.71 11.97
CA LEU A 246 17.72 -12.90 10.75
C LEU A 246 18.97 -12.11 10.34
N ARG A 247 19.92 -11.86 11.26
CA ARG A 247 21.16 -11.11 10.97
C ARG A 247 21.94 -11.65 9.76
N PRO A 248 22.19 -12.97 9.64
CA PRO A 248 22.88 -13.51 8.47
C PRO A 248 22.16 -13.20 7.16
N TRP A 249 20.84 -13.25 7.13
CA TRP A 249 20.03 -12.92 5.95
C TRP A 249 20.23 -11.48 5.48
N ILE A 250 20.29 -10.55 6.43
CA ILE A 250 20.48 -9.13 6.15
C ILE A 250 21.93 -8.87 5.71
N VAL A 251 22.91 -9.46 6.38
CA VAL A 251 24.33 -9.28 6.06
C VAL A 251 24.69 -9.86 4.69
N ALA A 252 24.15 -11.02 4.35
CA ALA A 252 24.38 -11.68 3.08
C ALA A 252 23.70 -10.97 1.88
N THR A 253 22.72 -10.08 2.13
CA THR A 253 22.06 -9.33 1.05
C THR A 253 22.90 -8.11 0.65
N PRO A 254 23.15 -7.88 -0.66
CA PRO A 254 23.83 -6.68 -1.15
C PRO A 254 23.16 -5.37 -0.72
N GLN A 255 23.90 -4.25 -0.78
CA GLN A 255 23.32 -2.92 -0.55
C GLN A 255 22.14 -2.66 -1.48
N GLY A 256 21.17 -1.89 -0.99
CA GLY A 256 19.92 -1.61 -1.68
C GLY A 256 18.75 -2.45 -1.14
N ARG A 257 17.74 -2.66 -1.95
CA ARG A 257 16.53 -3.42 -1.56
C ARG A 257 16.85 -4.86 -1.19
N LEU A 258 16.34 -5.31 -0.03
CA LEU A 258 16.57 -6.67 0.44
C LEU A 258 15.84 -7.71 -0.42
N VAL A 259 14.65 -7.39 -0.94
CA VAL A 259 13.87 -8.31 -1.77
C VAL A 259 13.99 -7.91 -3.24
N THR A 260 14.86 -8.60 -3.95
CA THR A 260 15.15 -8.37 -5.38
C THR A 260 14.97 -9.65 -6.20
N TYR A 261 14.54 -9.50 -7.45
CA TYR A 261 14.46 -10.57 -8.43
C TYR A 261 15.18 -10.14 -9.71
N HIS A 262 16.18 -10.91 -10.13
CA HIS A 262 17.11 -10.55 -11.22
C HIS A 262 17.69 -9.12 -11.05
N GLY A 263 18.15 -8.80 -9.84
CA GLY A 263 18.74 -7.49 -9.51
C GLY A 263 17.76 -6.32 -9.43
N LYS A 264 16.45 -6.53 -9.68
CA LYS A 264 15.42 -5.48 -9.63
C LYS A 264 14.55 -5.60 -8.37
N PRO A 265 14.18 -4.49 -7.73
CA PRO A 265 13.28 -4.51 -6.59
C PRO A 265 11.93 -5.14 -6.90
N VAL A 266 11.48 -6.06 -6.04
CA VAL A 266 10.16 -6.69 -6.17
C VAL A 266 9.08 -5.73 -5.67
N LYS A 267 8.18 -5.32 -6.55
CA LYS A 267 7.08 -4.38 -6.21
C LYS A 267 5.81 -5.08 -5.72
N LYS A 268 5.59 -6.33 -6.10
CA LYS A 268 4.40 -7.13 -5.76
C LYS A 268 4.82 -8.58 -5.52
N ILE A 269 4.36 -9.18 -4.43
CA ILE A 269 4.70 -10.54 -4.03
C ILE A 269 3.49 -11.49 -3.99
N ALA A 270 2.27 -10.94 -4.12
CA ALA A 270 1.04 -11.71 -3.92
C ALA A 270 0.94 -12.96 -4.80
N GLY A 271 1.33 -12.86 -6.08
CA GLY A 271 1.35 -14.01 -7.00
C GLY A 271 2.34 -15.09 -6.57
N ALA A 272 3.57 -14.70 -6.19
CA ALA A 272 4.58 -15.65 -5.74
C ALA A 272 4.18 -16.34 -4.42
N ILE A 273 3.55 -15.61 -3.50
CA ILE A 273 2.98 -16.20 -2.27
C ILE A 273 1.81 -17.13 -2.59
N GLN A 274 0.98 -16.80 -3.58
CA GLN A 274 -0.07 -17.70 -4.04
C GLN A 274 0.51 -19.00 -4.58
N THR A 275 1.47 -18.94 -5.46
CA THR A 275 2.14 -20.14 -6.01
C THR A 275 2.76 -21.00 -4.90
N LEU A 276 3.48 -20.36 -3.96
CA LEU A 276 4.07 -21.04 -2.82
C LEU A 276 3.01 -21.70 -1.92
N ARG A 277 1.94 -20.99 -1.62
CA ARG A 277 0.82 -21.48 -0.83
C ARG A 277 0.19 -22.71 -1.46
N ASP A 278 -0.10 -22.64 -2.76
CA ASP A 278 -0.74 -23.71 -3.52
C ASP A 278 0.20 -24.95 -3.58
N ALA A 279 1.50 -24.74 -3.82
CA ALA A 279 2.52 -25.79 -3.77
C ALA A 279 2.66 -26.43 -2.38
N ALA A 280 2.47 -25.66 -1.31
CA ALA A 280 2.47 -26.15 0.07
C ALA A 280 1.15 -26.81 0.49
N GLY A 281 0.14 -26.89 -0.39
CA GLY A 281 -1.17 -27.50 -0.12
C GLY A 281 -2.03 -26.71 0.85
N PHE A 282 -1.96 -25.36 0.83
CA PHE A 282 -2.80 -24.48 1.65
C PHE A 282 -3.92 -23.82 0.83
N GLY A 283 -5.01 -23.48 1.51
CA GLY A 283 -6.14 -22.76 0.92
C GLY A 283 -5.90 -21.25 0.73
N PRO A 284 -6.84 -20.54 0.09
CA PRO A 284 -6.75 -19.11 -0.22
C PRO A 284 -6.75 -18.19 1.02
N ASP A 285 -7.03 -18.71 2.20
CA ASP A 285 -6.96 -18.06 3.50
C ASP A 285 -5.51 -17.76 3.94
N VAL A 286 -4.52 -18.49 3.38
CA VAL A 286 -3.09 -18.28 3.66
C VAL A 286 -2.52 -17.23 2.71
N THR A 287 -2.09 -16.12 3.26
CA THR A 287 -1.54 -14.95 2.57
C THR A 287 -0.34 -14.40 3.33
N ALA A 288 0.39 -13.44 2.77
CA ALA A 288 1.46 -12.75 3.50
C ALA A 288 0.96 -12.10 4.81
N TYR A 289 -0.28 -11.61 4.85
CA TYR A 289 -0.88 -11.09 6.09
C TYR A 289 -1.18 -12.18 7.11
N THR A 290 -1.50 -13.39 6.67
CA THR A 290 -1.66 -14.56 7.57
C THR A 290 -0.36 -14.87 8.29
N ILE A 291 0.79 -14.81 7.59
CA ILE A 291 2.12 -14.99 8.20
C ILE A 291 2.35 -13.94 9.28
N ARG A 292 2.14 -12.64 8.97
CA ARG A 292 2.27 -11.57 9.96
C ARG A 292 1.38 -11.80 11.18
N HIS A 293 0.11 -12.17 10.97
CA HIS A 293 -0.83 -12.45 12.05
C HIS A 293 -0.36 -13.64 12.89
N THR A 294 0.14 -14.68 12.24
CA THR A 294 0.69 -15.87 12.91
C THR A 294 1.89 -15.51 13.80
N ILE A 295 2.89 -14.79 13.26
CA ILE A 295 4.07 -14.41 14.04
C ILE A 295 3.69 -13.54 15.23
N ALA A 296 2.81 -12.56 15.05
CA ALA A 296 2.31 -11.74 16.17
C ALA A 296 1.60 -12.57 17.25
N THR A 297 0.82 -13.58 16.84
CA THR A 297 0.15 -14.51 17.76
C THR A 297 1.17 -15.40 18.47
N GLU A 298 2.16 -15.93 17.76
CA GLU A 298 3.23 -16.77 18.32
C GLU A 298 4.12 -16.01 19.31
N VAL A 299 4.47 -14.76 19.00
CA VAL A 299 5.17 -13.87 19.95
C VAL A 299 4.34 -13.67 21.22
N ARG A 300 3.02 -13.46 21.08
CA ARG A 300 2.12 -13.33 22.23
C ARG A 300 1.99 -14.62 23.03
N ARG A 301 1.97 -15.79 22.39
CA ARG A 301 1.95 -17.11 23.05
C ARG A 301 3.20 -17.35 23.92
N ARG A 302 4.33 -16.72 23.57
CA ARG A 302 5.58 -16.73 24.34
C ARG A 302 5.61 -15.70 25.48
N ARG A 303 4.42 -15.23 25.89
CA ARG A 303 4.20 -14.33 27.03
C ARG A 303 4.79 -12.94 26.86
N VAL A 304 5.21 -12.53 25.66
CA VAL A 304 5.63 -11.15 25.38
C VAL A 304 4.47 -10.19 25.73
N PRO A 305 4.72 -9.08 26.45
CA PRO A 305 3.70 -8.10 26.81
C PRO A 305 2.91 -7.59 25.61
N ARG A 306 1.62 -7.30 25.79
CA ARG A 306 0.75 -6.83 24.70
C ARG A 306 1.22 -5.49 24.12
N ALA A 307 1.81 -4.63 24.95
CA ALA A 307 2.37 -3.36 24.53
C ALA A 307 3.50 -3.57 23.51
N ASP A 308 4.45 -4.47 23.80
CA ASP A 308 5.60 -4.76 22.95
C ASP A 308 5.17 -5.40 21.61
N VAL A 309 4.18 -6.30 21.65
CA VAL A 309 3.58 -6.85 20.42
C VAL A 309 2.89 -5.74 19.60
N SER A 310 2.23 -4.77 20.25
CA SER A 310 1.64 -3.62 19.55
C SER A 310 2.70 -2.73 18.93
N MET A 311 3.83 -2.51 19.60
CA MET A 311 4.98 -1.77 19.08
C MET A 311 5.59 -2.49 17.87
N LEU A 312 5.86 -3.80 17.98
CA LEU A 312 6.33 -4.63 16.87
C LEU A 312 5.41 -4.52 15.63
N LEU A 313 4.12 -4.47 15.85
CA LEU A 313 3.13 -4.34 14.77
C LEU A 313 2.94 -2.89 14.26
N GLY A 314 3.52 -1.89 14.92
CA GLY A 314 3.29 -0.48 14.60
C GLY A 314 1.83 -0.07 14.80
N HIS A 315 1.19 -0.55 15.83
CA HIS A 315 -0.11 -0.08 16.29
C HIS A 315 0.12 1.06 17.27
N LYS A 316 -0.52 2.22 17.03
CA LYS A 316 -0.50 3.30 18.03
C LYS A 316 -1.28 2.85 19.26
N ALA A 317 -0.70 3.04 20.44
CA ALA A 317 -1.44 2.83 21.68
C ALA A 317 -2.63 3.80 21.76
N PRO A 318 -3.83 3.37 22.18
CA PRO A 318 -4.92 4.28 22.45
C PRO A 318 -4.49 5.25 23.57
N GLY A 319 -4.50 6.56 23.28
CA GLY A 319 -4.18 7.59 24.25
C GLY A 319 -2.69 7.96 24.38
N SER A 320 -1.83 7.52 23.43
CA SER A 320 -0.41 7.91 23.46
C SER A 320 -0.25 9.42 23.32
N ASN A 321 0.19 10.07 24.39
CA ASN A 321 0.59 11.47 24.45
C ASN A 321 1.93 11.67 23.73
N THR A 322 2.23 12.92 23.37
CA THR A 322 3.45 13.32 22.64
C THR A 322 4.75 12.82 23.29
N THR A 323 4.76 12.60 24.60
CA THR A 323 5.92 12.12 25.38
C THR A 323 6.31 10.67 25.04
N GLU A 324 5.34 9.79 24.75
CA GLU A 324 5.63 8.40 24.35
C GLU A 324 6.32 8.29 22.99
N VAL A 325 6.19 9.30 22.12
CA VAL A 325 6.85 9.33 20.81
C VAL A 325 8.37 9.45 20.95
N TYR A 326 8.85 10.10 21.99
CA TYR A 326 10.28 10.27 22.26
C TYR A 326 10.92 9.08 23.00
N LEU A 327 10.13 8.29 23.71
CA LEU A 327 10.62 7.11 24.44
C LEU A 327 10.78 5.88 23.51
N HIS A 328 10.05 5.84 22.39
CA HIS A 328 10.01 4.68 21.50
C HIS A 328 11.36 4.25 20.90
N ASP A 329 12.27 5.16 20.62
CA ASP A 329 13.55 4.81 20.00
C ASP A 329 14.54 4.17 21.00
N VAL A 330 14.45 4.52 22.28
CA VAL A 330 15.30 3.96 23.34
C VAL A 330 14.75 2.61 23.81
N ASP A 331 13.43 2.47 23.91
CA ASP A 331 12.78 1.25 24.42
C ASP A 331 12.91 0.06 23.45
N ILE A 332 13.11 0.30 22.16
CA ILE A 332 13.20 -0.78 21.14
C ILE A 332 14.46 -1.62 21.34
N GLU A 333 15.57 -1.02 21.74
CA GLU A 333 16.81 -1.75 22.01
C GLU A 333 16.68 -2.69 23.22
N LEU A 334 15.77 -2.36 24.13
CA LEU A 334 15.49 -3.11 25.34
C LEU A 334 14.40 -4.19 25.18
N MET A 335 13.82 -4.35 23.95
CA MET A 335 12.81 -5.36 23.68
C MET A 335 13.38 -6.77 23.49
N ASP A 336 14.22 -7.22 24.43
CA ASP A 336 14.85 -8.55 24.38
C ASP A 336 13.83 -9.67 24.37
N GLY A 337 12.75 -9.56 25.12
CA GLY A 337 11.68 -10.57 25.11
C GLY A 337 11.02 -10.77 23.73
N VAL A 338 10.93 -9.71 22.89
CA VAL A 338 10.46 -9.83 21.52
C VAL A 338 11.52 -10.52 20.65
N ARG A 339 12.81 -10.14 20.82
CA ARG A 339 13.93 -10.73 20.09
C ARG A 339 14.03 -12.23 20.36
N GLU A 340 14.03 -12.62 21.63
CA GLU A 340 14.06 -14.02 22.08
C GLU A 340 12.86 -14.82 21.54
N ALA A 341 11.65 -14.25 21.60
CA ALA A 341 10.46 -14.90 21.09
C ALA A 341 10.54 -15.14 19.57
N LEU A 342 11.10 -14.20 18.81
CA LEU A 342 11.30 -14.34 17.37
C LEU A 342 12.39 -15.37 17.03
N ASP A 343 13.48 -15.42 17.82
CA ASP A 343 14.52 -16.45 17.70
C ASP A 343 13.95 -17.84 18.04
N ASP A 344 13.18 -17.98 19.10
CA ASP A 344 12.50 -19.21 19.49
C ASP A 344 11.50 -19.73 18.43
N ILE A 345 10.75 -18.82 17.81
CA ILE A 345 9.83 -19.16 16.71
C ILE A 345 10.64 -19.74 15.54
N ALA A 346 11.71 -19.06 15.13
CA ALA A 346 12.56 -19.54 14.03
C ALA A 346 13.20 -20.89 14.36
N ASN A 347 13.71 -21.09 15.58
CA ASN A 347 14.23 -22.36 16.03
C ASN A 347 13.18 -23.48 16.01
N ALA A 348 11.95 -23.18 16.44
CA ALA A 348 10.87 -24.15 16.39
C ALA A 348 10.47 -24.52 14.94
N ILE A 349 10.44 -23.54 14.04
CA ILE A 349 10.22 -23.76 12.60
C ILE A 349 11.35 -24.61 12.03
N GLY A 350 12.62 -24.25 12.31
CA GLY A 350 13.80 -24.93 11.81
C GLY A 350 13.86 -26.40 12.23
N ARG A 351 13.46 -26.74 13.49
CA ARG A 351 13.37 -28.13 13.95
C ARG A 351 12.29 -28.94 13.24
N ALA A 352 11.22 -28.32 12.80
CA ALA A 352 10.12 -28.98 12.11
C ALA A 352 10.24 -28.95 10.58
N ALA A 353 11.11 -28.11 10.04
CA ALA A 353 11.32 -27.94 8.62
C ALA A 353 12.31 -28.98 8.06
N THR A 354 12.10 -29.38 6.81
CA THR A 354 13.05 -30.23 6.07
C THR A 354 14.20 -29.43 5.42
N ARG A 355 14.07 -28.10 5.43
CA ARG A 355 15.12 -27.17 4.96
C ARG A 355 15.57 -26.29 6.12
N PRO A 356 16.89 -26.05 6.25
CA PRO A 356 17.40 -25.19 7.33
C PRO A 356 16.90 -23.75 7.18
N MET A 357 16.81 -23.05 8.32
CA MET A 357 16.48 -21.62 8.36
C MET A 357 17.69 -20.72 8.05
N GLU A 358 18.84 -21.31 7.80
CA GLU A 358 20.07 -20.62 7.44
C GLU A 358 20.01 -20.00 6.04
N VAL A 359 20.89 -19.05 5.80
CA VAL A 359 21.01 -18.36 4.50
C VAL A 359 21.56 -19.34 3.47
N ILE A 360 20.71 -19.75 2.54
CA ILE A 360 21.14 -20.57 1.39
C ILE A 360 20.72 -19.79 0.14
N PHE A 361 21.70 -19.12 -0.48
CA PHE A 361 21.49 -18.55 -1.82
C PHE A 361 21.83 -19.60 -2.88
N SER A 362 21.09 -19.61 -3.99
CA SER A 362 21.49 -20.42 -5.14
C SER A 362 22.89 -20.03 -5.61
N ARG A 363 23.64 -20.99 -6.18
CA ARG A 363 25.02 -20.77 -6.61
C ARG A 363 25.27 -19.54 -7.47
N ALA A 364 24.25 -19.09 -8.23
CA ALA A 364 24.32 -17.86 -9.03
C ALA A 364 24.46 -16.57 -8.20
N ASN A 365 23.97 -16.57 -6.95
CA ASN A 365 24.11 -15.40 -6.06
C ASN A 365 25.33 -15.53 -5.12
N CYS A 366 25.86 -16.73 -4.89
CA CYS A 366 27.03 -16.94 -4.06
C CYS A 366 28.31 -16.34 -4.67
N VAL A 367 28.44 -16.32 -6.00
CA VAL A 367 29.59 -15.73 -6.68
C VAL A 367 29.72 -14.23 -6.41
N LEU A 368 28.61 -13.53 -6.26
CA LEU A 368 28.61 -12.10 -5.99
C LEU A 368 28.89 -11.75 -4.51
N VAL A 369 28.75 -12.71 -3.60
CA VAL A 369 28.99 -12.52 -2.16
C VAL A 369 30.46 -12.82 -1.80
N SER A 370 31.08 -13.81 -2.44
CA SER A 370 32.51 -14.15 -2.19
C SER A 370 33.45 -13.03 -2.62
N ASP A 371 33.13 -12.31 -3.70
CA ASP A 371 33.95 -11.18 -4.19
C ASP A 371 33.83 -9.90 -3.37
N ARG A 372 32.86 -9.82 -2.42
CA ARG A 372 32.63 -8.63 -1.60
C ARG A 372 32.94 -8.80 -0.13
N ILE A 373 33.13 -9.99 0.35
CA ILE A 373 33.77 -10.24 1.65
C ILE A 373 35.29 -10.20 1.39
N GLY A 374 35.80 -8.98 1.28
CA GLY A 374 37.25 -8.76 1.28
C GLY A 374 37.83 -9.32 2.57
N THR A 375 38.23 -10.56 2.56
CA THR A 375 39.10 -11.10 3.57
C THR A 375 40.43 -10.35 3.40
N ASN A 376 40.69 -9.43 4.32
CA ASN A 376 42.02 -9.02 4.66
C ASN A 376 42.73 -10.26 5.26
N ARG A 377 43.06 -11.23 4.41
CA ARG A 377 44.06 -12.22 4.68
C ARG A 377 45.36 -11.68 4.10
N SER A 378 46.23 -11.19 4.97
CA SER A 378 47.66 -11.13 4.71
C SER A 378 48.07 -12.45 4.12
N GLU A 379 48.46 -12.44 2.86
CA GLU A 379 49.09 -13.58 2.20
C GLU A 379 50.39 -13.92 2.93
N LYS A 380 50.37 -14.96 3.74
CA LYS A 380 51.56 -15.72 4.03
C LYS A 380 51.77 -16.64 2.84
N THR A 381 52.69 -16.24 1.96
CA THR A 381 53.18 -17.05 0.86
C THR A 381 53.80 -18.32 1.44
N VAL A 382 53.09 -19.43 1.34
CA VAL A 382 53.70 -20.76 1.51
C VAL A 382 54.25 -21.16 0.16
N GLY A 383 55.55 -21.08 0.02
CA GLY A 383 56.26 -21.55 -1.18
C GLY A 383 56.04 -23.04 -1.38
N MET A 384 55.41 -23.42 -2.48
CA MET A 384 55.49 -24.82 -2.97
C MET A 384 56.81 -25.01 -3.64
N VAL A 385 57.66 -25.88 -3.05
CA VAL A 385 58.92 -26.37 -3.64
C VAL A 385 58.51 -27.35 -4.76
N GLY A 386 58.70 -26.94 -6.00
CA GLY A 386 58.62 -27.86 -7.15
C GLY A 386 59.85 -28.74 -7.24
N ALA A 387 59.63 -30.03 -7.50
CA ALA A 387 60.68 -31.05 -7.62
C ALA A 387 61.42 -31.00 -8.96
N THR A 388 62.07 -29.88 -9.34
CA THR A 388 63.04 -29.80 -10.41
C THR A 388 64.05 -28.73 -10.03
N GLY A 389 65.27 -29.19 -9.64
CA GLY A 389 66.36 -28.35 -9.19
C GLY A 389 66.90 -27.43 -10.29
N ILE A 390 66.50 -26.18 -10.27
CA ILE A 390 67.14 -25.09 -10.99
C ILE A 390 67.13 -23.89 -10.02
N GLU A 391 68.31 -23.38 -9.65
CA GLU A 391 68.54 -22.26 -8.75
C GLU A 391 67.99 -20.94 -9.32
N PRO A 392 67.48 -20.02 -8.48
CA PRO A 392 67.02 -18.72 -8.94
C PRO A 392 68.19 -17.77 -9.25
N VAL A 393 68.21 -17.24 -10.46
CA VAL A 393 69.12 -16.16 -10.90
C VAL A 393 68.66 -14.87 -10.25
N THR A 394 69.49 -14.21 -9.45
CA THR A 394 69.32 -12.90 -8.89
C THR A 394 69.42 -11.82 -9.98
N PRO A 395 68.51 -10.86 -10.12
CA PRO A 395 68.73 -9.72 -11.00
C PRO A 395 69.59 -8.68 -10.29
N THR A 396 70.67 -8.32 -10.95
CA THR A 396 71.60 -7.26 -10.59
C THR A 396 70.95 -5.90 -10.71
N VAL A 397 71.03 -5.12 -9.64
CA VAL A 397 70.69 -3.66 -9.65
C VAL A 397 71.82 -2.93 -10.36
N SER A 398 71.52 -2.14 -11.36
CA SER A 398 72.43 -1.09 -11.92
C SER A 398 71.71 0.24 -11.91
N ARG A 399 72.23 1.13 -11.08
CA ARG A 399 72.17 2.59 -11.05
C ARG A 399 70.88 3.30 -11.45
#